data_7a7204a1deff1a9fa57ae2b1fcddd09c
#
_entry.id   7a7204a1deff1a9fa57ae2b1fcddd09c
#
_cell.length_a   1.000
_cell.length_b   1.000
_cell.length_c   1.000
_cell.angle_alpha   90.00
_cell.angle_beta   90.00
_cell.angle_gamma   90.00
#
_symmetry.space_group_name_H-M   'P 1'
#
loop_
_entity.id
_entity.type
_entity.pdbx_description
1 polymer ?
#
loop_
_entity_poly.entity_id
_entity_poly.type
_entity_poly.pdbx_seq_one_letter_code
_entity_poly.pdbx_strand_id
1 'polypeptide(L)' 'IAGKCCESGDILIGDINIMDIKSGDILITTSTGAYGYSMSSNYNKIPRAAVVSVFDGNDKIICKRQSYENLLALEI' A
#
# COMPACT_ATOMS: atom_id res chain seq x y z
N ILE A 1 8.65 10.52 -1.50
CA ILE A 1 7.39 9.84 -1.11
C ILE A 1 7.76 8.61 -0.29
N ALA A 2 7.32 8.58 0.93
CA ALA A 2 7.64 7.50 1.86
C ALA A 2 6.40 7.04 2.63
N GLY A 3 6.42 5.79 3.07
CA GLY A 3 5.47 5.29 4.04
C GLY A 3 5.80 5.75 5.47
N LYS A 4 5.11 5.22 6.44
CA LYS A 4 5.24 5.59 7.85
C LYS A 4 6.14 4.67 8.67
N CYS A 5 6.74 3.67 8.04
CA CYS A 5 7.57 2.68 8.73
C CYS A 5 9.00 3.23 8.94
N CYS A 6 9.63 2.86 10.05
CA CYS A 6 11.03 3.15 10.31
C CYS A 6 11.94 2.14 9.60
N GLU A 7 11.77 2.01 8.30
CA GLU A 7 12.46 1.10 7.42
C GLU A 7 12.89 1.85 6.17
N SER A 8 14.17 1.78 5.82
CA SER A 8 14.70 2.50 4.66
C SER A 8 14.07 2.07 3.32
N GLY A 9 13.58 0.83 3.25
CA GLY A 9 12.84 0.33 2.09
C GLY A 9 11.43 0.90 1.94
N ASP A 10 10.92 1.66 2.91
CA ASP A 10 9.61 2.30 2.86
C ASP A 10 9.63 3.65 2.15
N ILE A 11 10.58 3.85 1.26
CA ILE A 11 10.65 4.99 0.37
C ILE A 11 10.18 4.56 -1.01
N LEU A 12 9.04 5.09 -1.45
CA LEU A 12 8.44 4.76 -2.74
C LEU A 12 9.10 5.52 -3.88
N ILE A 13 9.39 6.80 -3.66
CA ILE A 13 10.04 7.67 -4.65
C ILE A 13 11.03 8.56 -3.90
N GLY A 14 12.31 8.46 -4.27
CA GLY A 14 13.41 9.17 -3.59
C GLY A 14 13.46 10.67 -3.86
N ASP A 15 13.05 11.09 -5.04
CA ASP A 15 13.08 12.49 -5.45
C ASP A 15 12.00 12.77 -6.49
N ILE A 16 11.12 13.74 -6.20
CA ILE A 16 10.04 14.12 -7.10
C ILE A 16 9.61 15.57 -6.82
N ASN A 17 9.30 16.29 -7.89
CA ASN A 17 8.71 17.61 -7.80
C ASN A 17 7.19 17.52 -7.97
N ILE A 18 6.46 17.94 -6.95
CA ILE A 18 5.00 17.98 -6.96
C ILE A 18 4.56 19.40 -6.60
N MET A 19 3.74 20.01 -7.47
CA MET A 19 3.25 21.38 -7.26
C MET A 19 2.01 21.36 -6.36
N ASP A 20 1.95 22.36 -5.47
CA ASP A 20 0.76 22.68 -4.68
C ASP A 20 0.19 21.52 -3.84
N ILE A 21 1.02 20.55 -3.49
CA ILE A 21 0.62 19.42 -2.66
C ILE A 21 0.42 19.86 -1.21
N LYS A 22 -0.59 19.30 -0.56
CA LYS A 22 -0.89 19.56 0.84
C LYS A 22 -1.41 18.30 1.54
N SER A 23 -1.37 18.32 2.86
CA SER A 23 -1.89 17.24 3.69
C SER A 23 -3.35 16.94 3.35
N GLY A 24 -3.67 15.66 3.19
CA GLY A 24 -4.99 15.19 2.79
C GLY A 24 -5.14 14.91 1.30
N ASP A 25 -4.19 15.34 0.47
CA ASP A 25 -4.19 15.03 -0.96
C ASP A 25 -3.95 13.54 -1.20
N ILE A 26 -4.53 13.04 -2.28
CA ILE A 26 -4.36 11.66 -2.71
C ILE A 26 -3.31 11.60 -3.82
N LEU A 27 -2.31 10.72 -3.64
CA LEU A 27 -1.29 10.46 -4.63
C LEU A 27 -1.51 9.10 -5.28
N ILE A 28 -1.22 9.01 -6.56
CA ILE A 28 -1.28 7.77 -7.33
C ILE A 28 0.11 7.49 -7.90
N THR A 29 0.68 6.35 -7.54
CA THR A 29 1.92 5.86 -8.15
C THR A 29 1.55 4.81 -9.18
N THR A 30 1.86 5.08 -10.45
CA THR A 30 1.53 4.19 -11.55
C THR A 30 2.53 3.05 -11.70
N SER A 31 2.09 1.96 -12.38
CA SER A 31 2.96 0.83 -12.77
C SER A 31 3.68 0.14 -11.60
N THR A 32 3.01 0.03 -10.44
CA THR A 32 3.58 -0.55 -9.22
C THR A 32 3.04 -1.94 -8.89
N GLY A 33 2.09 -2.48 -9.67
CA GLY A 33 1.39 -3.72 -9.32
C GLY A 33 2.27 -4.97 -9.31
N ALA A 34 3.20 -5.08 -10.26
CA ALA A 34 3.98 -6.30 -10.46
C ALA A 34 4.79 -6.73 -9.22
N TYR A 35 5.34 -5.81 -8.47
CA TYR A 35 6.13 -6.09 -7.27
C TYR A 35 5.54 -5.48 -6.00
N GLY A 36 4.68 -4.49 -6.13
CA GLY A 36 4.18 -3.71 -5.00
C GLY A 36 3.50 -4.56 -3.93
N TYR A 37 2.59 -5.44 -4.32
CA TYR A 37 1.90 -6.31 -3.36
C TYR A 37 2.79 -7.45 -2.86
N SER A 38 3.52 -8.12 -3.75
CA SER A 38 4.36 -9.28 -3.38
C SER A 38 5.52 -8.91 -2.46
N MET A 39 6.05 -7.69 -2.57
CA MET A 39 7.09 -7.17 -1.70
C MET A 39 6.55 -6.53 -0.42
N SER A 40 5.25 -6.31 -0.33
CA SER A 40 4.65 -5.77 0.89
C SER A 40 4.79 -6.75 2.07
N SER A 41 4.87 -6.22 3.26
CA SER A 41 5.02 -7.01 4.48
C SER A 41 4.13 -6.47 5.59
N ASN A 42 4.11 -7.19 6.71
CA ASN A 42 3.44 -6.73 7.92
C ASN A 42 4.42 -6.08 8.91
N TYR A 43 5.47 -5.48 8.42
CA TYR A 43 6.41 -4.75 9.25
C TYR A 43 5.68 -3.72 10.13
N ASN A 44 6.04 -3.64 11.39
CA ASN A 44 5.34 -2.88 12.42
C ASN A 44 3.86 -3.30 12.63
N LYS A 45 3.52 -4.55 12.29
CA LYS A 45 2.16 -5.09 12.42
C LYS A 45 1.10 -4.28 11.64
N ILE A 46 1.49 -3.68 10.52
CA ILE A 46 0.56 -2.95 9.65
C ILE A 46 -0.12 -3.95 8.71
N PRO A 47 -1.46 -4.01 8.69
CA PRO A 47 -2.19 -4.86 7.76
C PRO A 47 -1.97 -4.45 6.31
N ARG A 48 -1.89 -5.44 5.41
CA ARG A 48 -1.80 -5.17 3.97
C ARG A 48 -3.09 -4.59 3.43
N ALA A 49 -2.95 -3.67 2.49
CA ALA A 49 -4.08 -3.06 1.79
C ALA A 49 -4.80 -4.08 0.90
N ALA A 50 -6.05 -3.78 0.57
CA ALA A 50 -6.79 -4.53 -0.41
C ALA A 50 -6.20 -4.34 -1.82
N VAL A 51 -6.39 -5.33 -2.68
CA VAL A 51 -6.16 -5.19 -4.12
C VAL A 51 -7.49 -5.15 -4.82
N VAL A 52 -7.71 -4.11 -5.61
CA VAL A 52 -8.96 -3.87 -6.32
C VAL A 52 -8.67 -3.77 -7.82
N SER A 53 -9.41 -4.53 -8.60
CA SER A 53 -9.43 -4.38 -10.05
C SER A 53 -10.46 -3.34 -10.43
N VAL A 54 -10.07 -2.41 -11.29
CA VAL A 54 -10.99 -1.40 -11.84
C VAL A 54 -10.98 -1.54 -13.35
N PHE A 55 -12.15 -1.78 -13.94
CA PHE A 55 -12.30 -1.94 -15.37
C PHE A 55 -13.68 -1.45 -15.80
N ASP A 56 -13.72 -0.63 -16.84
CA ASP A 56 -14.95 -0.14 -17.46
C ASP A 56 -15.97 0.43 -16.45
N GLY A 57 -15.48 1.26 -15.54
CA GLY A 57 -16.31 1.91 -14.51
C GLY A 57 -16.75 0.99 -13.38
N ASN A 58 -16.33 -0.27 -13.37
CA ASN A 58 -16.63 -1.23 -12.31
C ASN A 58 -15.41 -1.56 -11.48
N ASP A 59 -15.61 -1.89 -10.22
CA ASP A 59 -14.55 -2.36 -9.33
C ASP A 59 -14.85 -3.76 -8.78
N LYS A 60 -13.78 -4.49 -8.47
CA LYS A 60 -13.88 -5.82 -7.88
C LYS A 60 -12.67 -6.05 -6.95
N ILE A 61 -12.95 -6.47 -5.73
CA ILE A 61 -11.90 -6.86 -4.80
C ILE A 61 -11.29 -8.18 -5.27
N ILE A 62 -10.00 -8.16 -5.59
CA ILE A 62 -9.21 -9.35 -5.93
C ILE A 62 -8.59 -9.94 -4.67
N CYS A 63 -8.06 -9.08 -3.79
CA CYS A 63 -7.48 -9.50 -2.54
C CYS A 63 -8.07 -8.63 -1.42
N LYS A 64 -8.63 -9.28 -0.40
CA LYS A 64 -9.24 -8.57 0.72
C LYS A 64 -8.20 -7.82 1.54
N ARG A 65 -8.58 -6.68 2.10
CA ARG A 65 -7.77 -6.00 3.12
C ARG A 65 -7.54 -6.94 4.29
N GLN A 66 -6.31 -7.01 4.72
CA GLN A 66 -5.94 -7.81 5.89
C GLN A 66 -6.50 -7.16 7.17
N SER A 67 -7.02 -7.98 8.07
CA SER A 67 -7.45 -7.54 9.40
C SER A 67 -6.37 -7.80 10.44
N TYR A 68 -6.54 -7.25 11.64
CA TYR A 68 -5.64 -7.56 12.76
C TYR A 68 -5.73 -9.02 13.18
N GLU A 69 -6.91 -9.63 13.10
CA GLU A 69 -7.10 -11.06 13.37
C GLU A 69 -6.27 -11.92 12.41
N ASN A 70 -6.16 -11.49 11.14
CA ASN A 70 -5.28 -12.18 10.18
C ASN A 70 -3.81 -12.13 10.60
N LEU A 71 -3.35 -11.02 11.18
CA LEU A 71 -1.98 -10.88 11.66
C LEU A 71 -1.69 -11.81 12.83
N LEU A 72 -2.68 -12.08 13.65
CA LEU A 72 -2.54 -12.87 14.88
C LEU A 72 -2.87 -14.35 14.67
N ALA A 73 -3.29 -14.75 13.48
CA ALA A 73 -3.84 -16.08 13.20
C ALA A 73 -2.86 -17.24 13.54
N LEU A 74 -1.56 -17.00 13.51
CA LEU A 74 -0.54 -18.00 13.81
C LEU A 74 0.04 -17.87 15.23
N GLU A 75 -0.39 -16.90 15.99
CA GLU A 75 0.05 -16.70 17.37
C GLU A 75 -0.78 -17.57 18.32
N ILE A 76 -0.12 -18.12 19.33
CA ILE A 76 -0.73 -19.02 20.30
C ILE A 76 -1.11 -18.26 21.58
#